data_83f40d77873e0d6e3863491b0d37ec98
#
_entry.id   83f40d77873e0d6e3863491b0d37ec98
#
_cell.length_a   1.000
_cell.length_b   1.000
_cell.length_c   1.000
_cell.angle_alpha   90.00
_cell.angle_beta   90.00
_cell.angle_gamma   90.00
#
_symmetry.space_group_name_H-M   'P 1'
#
loop_
_entity.id
_entity.type
_entity.pdbx_description
1 polymer ?
#
loop_
_entity_poly.entity_id
_entity_poly.type
_entity_poly.pdbx_seq_one_letter_code
_entity_poly.pdbx_strand_id
1 'polypeptide(L)'
;IIMEIKDNQLLRQFEIITETGLVAIEYSSQDRKLFLTKFCANDNKDEELHNEFIQNVLGIAVERKLKVVPTHARFISFFRKNRKYRELLPPGLMI
;
A
#
# COMPACT_ATOMS: atom_id res chain seq x y z
N ILE A 1 -3.47 17.30 2.71
CA ILE A 1 -3.43 16.67 4.03
C ILE A 1 -2.20 15.77 4.13
N ILE A 2 -1.41 16.00 5.15
CA ILE A 2 -0.24 15.15 5.40
C ILE A 2 -0.68 13.96 6.25
N MET A 3 -0.44 12.77 5.73
CA MET A 3 -0.77 11.53 6.43
C MET A 3 0.49 11.01 7.11
N GLU A 4 0.43 10.80 8.42
CA GLU A 4 1.55 10.22 9.15
C GLU A 4 1.48 8.70 9.05
N ILE A 5 2.42 8.14 8.31
CA ILE A 5 2.51 6.70 8.14
C ILE A 5 3.71 6.19 8.93
N LYS A 6 3.45 5.23 9.81
CA LYS A 6 4.50 4.55 10.54
C LYS A 6 4.87 3.28 9.80
N ASP A 7 6.16 3.09 9.57
CA ASP A 7 6.67 1.84 9.01
C ASP A 7 7.08 0.94 10.19
N ASN A 8 6.19 0.03 10.54
CA ASN A 8 6.44 -0.93 11.63
C ASN A 8 7.23 -2.11 11.08
N GLN A 9 8.56 -2.01 11.15
CA GLN A 9 9.43 -3.03 10.58
C GLN A 9 9.39 -4.36 11.32
N LEU A 10 9.03 -4.34 12.58
CA LEU A 10 8.90 -5.57 13.35
C LEU A 10 7.75 -6.43 12.83
N LEU A 11 6.60 -5.80 12.58
CA LEU A 11 5.42 -6.47 12.03
C LEU A 11 5.36 -6.43 10.51
N ARG A 12 6.28 -5.72 9.88
CA ARG A 12 6.33 -5.53 8.43
C ARG A 12 5.01 -4.99 7.89
N GLN A 13 4.60 -3.85 8.43
CA GLN A 13 3.38 -3.20 7.97
C GLN A 13 3.51 -1.68 8.07
N PHE A 14 2.88 -0.98 7.12
CA PHE A 14 2.67 0.46 7.23
C PHE A 14 1.40 0.69 8.03
N GLU A 15 1.41 1.66 8.91
CA GLU A 15 0.31 1.90 9.84
C GLU A 15 -0.11 3.35 9.85
N ILE A 16 -1.42 3.58 9.94
CA ILE A 16 -1.97 4.89 10.28
C ILE A 16 -2.97 4.71 11.41
N ILE A 17 -3.11 5.74 12.24
CA ILE A 17 -4.08 5.72 13.33
C ILE A 17 -5.26 6.58 12.92
N THR A 18 -6.45 6.04 13.04
CA THR A 18 -7.70 6.72 12.71
C THR A 18 -8.60 6.78 13.93
N GLU A 19 -9.72 7.49 13.80
CA GLU A 19 -10.71 7.56 14.88
C GLU A 19 -11.28 6.20 15.26
N THR A 20 -11.32 5.27 14.31
CA THR A 20 -11.86 3.93 14.54
C THR A 20 -10.78 2.90 14.87
N GLY A 21 -9.53 3.33 14.96
CA GLY A 21 -8.42 2.47 15.31
C GLY A 21 -7.33 2.42 14.24
N LEU A 22 -6.53 1.37 14.28
CA LEU A 22 -5.38 1.21 13.41
C LEU A 22 -5.80 0.68 12.05
N VAL A 23 -5.28 1.30 10.99
CA VAL A 23 -5.38 0.78 9.62
C VAL A 23 -3.96 0.44 9.18
N ALA A 24 -3.77 -0.74 8.62
CA ALA A 24 -2.44 -1.23 8.30
C ALA A 24 -2.38 -1.92 6.94
N ILE A 25 -1.23 -1.77 6.29
CA ILE A 25 -0.93 -2.49 5.06
C ILE A 25 0.30 -3.36 5.34
N GLU A 26 0.11 -4.67 5.36
CA GLU A 26 1.22 -5.60 5.54
C GLU A 26 1.99 -5.74 4.24
N TYR A 27 3.31 -5.83 4.37
CA TYR A 27 4.17 -5.92 3.21
C TYR A 27 5.31 -6.90 3.43
N SER A 28 5.95 -7.27 2.32
CA SER A 28 7.20 -8.01 2.33
C SER A 28 8.11 -7.34 1.33
N SER A 29 9.38 -7.20 1.64
CA SER A 29 10.35 -6.58 0.73
C SER A 29 11.38 -7.61 0.31
N GLN A 30 11.59 -7.77 -1.00
CA GLN A 30 12.50 -8.76 -1.55
C GLN A 30 12.89 -8.38 -2.98
N ASP A 31 14.19 -8.44 -3.29
CA ASP A 31 14.70 -8.19 -4.65
C ASP A 31 14.24 -6.86 -5.24
N ARG A 32 14.29 -5.80 -4.44
CA ARG A 32 13.86 -4.45 -4.82
C ARG A 32 12.38 -4.37 -5.19
N LYS A 33 11.58 -5.27 -4.63
CA LYS A 33 10.13 -5.28 -4.82
C LYS A 33 9.46 -5.18 -3.47
N LEU A 34 8.36 -4.44 -3.43
CA LEU A 34 7.52 -4.32 -2.25
C LEU A 34 6.24 -5.09 -2.52
N PHE A 35 6.06 -6.20 -1.83
CA PHE A 35 4.86 -7.02 -1.96
C PHE A 35 3.84 -6.54 -0.94
N LEU A 36 2.71 -6.05 -1.41
CA LEU A 36 1.61 -5.63 -0.55
C LEU A 36 0.71 -6.84 -0.34
N THR A 37 0.79 -7.43 0.84
CA THR A 37 0.22 -8.75 1.08
C THR A 37 -1.13 -8.74 1.77
N LYS A 38 -1.44 -7.68 2.53
CA LYS A 38 -2.71 -7.64 3.26
C LYS A 38 -3.09 -6.19 3.58
N PHE A 39 -4.39 -5.91 3.54
CA PHE A 39 -4.95 -4.64 3.95
C PHE A 39 -5.85 -4.86 5.15
N CYS A 40 -5.52 -4.25 6.28
CA CYS A 40 -6.26 -4.38 7.54
C CYS A 40 -6.86 -3.04 7.90
N ALA A 41 -8.14 -2.89 7.73
CA ALA A 41 -8.84 -1.64 8.02
C ALA A 41 -9.62 -1.67 9.32
N ASN A 42 -9.73 -2.84 9.97
CA ASN A 42 -10.58 -3.02 11.14
C ASN A 42 -12.01 -2.56 10.82
N ASP A 43 -12.55 -1.65 11.61
CA ASP A 43 -13.91 -1.15 11.38
C ASP A 43 -13.96 0.12 10.54
N ASN A 44 -12.82 0.58 10.04
CA ASN A 44 -12.78 1.79 9.22
C ASN A 44 -13.30 1.50 7.81
N LYS A 45 -14.31 2.25 7.38
CA LYS A 45 -14.94 2.08 6.08
C LYS A 45 -14.77 3.31 5.18
N ASP A 46 -13.86 4.20 5.52
CA ASP A 46 -13.60 5.40 4.74
C ASP A 46 -12.74 5.09 3.52
N GLU A 47 -13.41 4.92 2.38
CA GLU A 47 -12.74 4.57 1.12
C GLU A 47 -11.74 5.63 0.67
N GLU A 48 -12.05 6.91 0.90
CA GLU A 48 -11.10 7.97 0.53
C GLU A 48 -9.82 7.88 1.35
N LEU A 49 -9.96 7.63 2.63
CA LEU A 49 -8.80 7.46 3.51
C LEU A 49 -7.97 6.26 3.08
N HIS A 50 -8.62 5.15 2.75
CA HIS A 50 -7.92 3.95 2.29
C HIS A 50 -7.15 4.20 1.00
N ASN A 51 -7.76 4.89 0.05
CA ASN A 51 -7.10 5.22 -1.21
C ASN A 51 -5.91 6.17 -0.99
N GLU A 52 -6.07 7.16 -0.13
CA GLU A 52 -4.97 8.06 0.24
C GLU A 52 -3.82 7.29 0.88
N PHE A 53 -4.14 6.37 1.79
CA PHE A 53 -3.14 5.55 2.45
C PHE A 53 -2.35 4.73 1.43
N ILE A 54 -3.05 4.07 0.51
CA ILE A 54 -2.40 3.30 -0.55
C ILE A 54 -1.51 4.19 -1.41
N GLN A 55 -2.01 5.38 -1.81
CA GLN A 55 -1.24 6.32 -2.60
C GLN A 55 0.05 6.74 -1.90
N ASN A 56 -0.04 7.02 -0.60
CA ASN A 56 1.13 7.42 0.17
C ASN A 56 2.14 6.28 0.33
N VAL A 57 1.66 5.05 0.49
CA VAL A 57 2.54 3.88 0.53
C VAL A 57 3.26 3.70 -0.81
N LEU A 58 2.55 3.90 -1.92
CA LEU A 58 3.17 3.85 -3.25
C LEU A 58 4.24 4.94 -3.40
N GLY A 59 4.01 6.12 -2.84
CA GLY A 59 5.01 7.19 -2.80
C GLY A 59 6.26 6.77 -2.04
N ILE A 60 6.10 6.06 -0.94
CA ILE A 60 7.24 5.53 -0.18
C ILE A 60 8.02 4.54 -1.03
N ALA A 61 7.33 3.68 -1.77
CA ALA A 61 8.00 2.71 -2.65
C ALA A 61 8.82 3.42 -3.72
N VAL A 62 8.29 4.49 -4.29
CA VAL A 62 9.01 5.31 -5.27
C VAL A 62 10.28 5.90 -4.66
N GLU A 63 10.18 6.47 -3.46
CA GLU A 63 11.34 7.03 -2.77
C GLU A 63 12.42 5.99 -2.50
N ARG A 64 12.02 4.78 -2.17
CA ARG A 64 12.94 3.68 -1.90
C ARG A 64 13.38 2.94 -3.16
N LYS A 65 12.90 3.38 -4.32
CA LYS A 65 13.20 2.76 -5.63
C LYS A 65 12.79 1.29 -5.69
N LEU A 66 11.63 0.98 -5.11
CA LEU A 66 11.05 -0.36 -5.11
C LEU A 66 9.93 -0.44 -6.12
N LYS A 67 9.83 -1.56 -6.82
CA LYS A 67 8.64 -1.88 -7.59
C LYS A 67 7.60 -2.46 -6.65
N VAL A 68 6.33 -2.33 -7.00
CA VAL A 68 5.22 -2.77 -6.14
C VAL A 68 4.54 -3.98 -6.75
N VAL A 69 4.38 -5.03 -5.94
CA VAL A 69 3.66 -6.23 -6.36
C VAL A 69 2.41 -6.36 -5.48
N PRO A 70 1.23 -6.04 -6.01
CA PRO A 70 -0.01 -6.22 -5.26
C PRO A 70 -0.42 -7.68 -5.29
N THR A 71 -0.54 -8.30 -4.11
CA THR A 71 -0.94 -9.70 -4.02
C THR A 71 -2.33 -9.88 -3.40
N HIS A 72 -2.90 -8.80 -2.86
CA HIS A 72 -4.23 -8.81 -2.26
C HIS A 72 -5.21 -8.10 -3.21
N ALA A 73 -6.44 -8.60 -3.29
CA ALA A 73 -7.45 -8.08 -4.20
C ALA A 73 -7.69 -6.57 -4.05
N ARG A 74 -7.58 -6.04 -2.84
CA ARG A 74 -7.78 -4.61 -2.58
C ARG A 74 -6.77 -3.75 -3.35
N PHE A 75 -5.52 -4.18 -3.39
CA PHE A 75 -4.46 -3.45 -4.09
C PHE A 75 -4.56 -3.65 -5.60
N ILE A 76 -4.89 -4.86 -6.03
CA ILE A 76 -5.08 -5.14 -7.46
C ILE A 76 -6.20 -4.25 -8.00
N SER A 77 -7.29 -4.13 -7.28
CA SER A 77 -8.40 -3.25 -7.64
C SER A 77 -7.95 -1.81 -7.74
N PHE A 78 -7.12 -1.34 -6.80
CA PHE A 78 -6.59 0.02 -6.83
C PHE A 78 -5.79 0.28 -8.11
N PHE A 79 -4.89 -0.64 -8.48
CA PHE A 79 -4.09 -0.46 -9.68
C PHE A 79 -4.94 -0.48 -10.96
N ARG A 80 -6.00 -1.27 -10.97
CA ARG A 80 -6.91 -1.30 -12.13
C ARG A 80 -7.66 0.01 -12.31
N LYS A 81 -8.02 0.65 -11.20
CA LYS A 81 -8.74 1.94 -11.23
C LYS A 81 -7.81 3.13 -11.43
N ASN A 82 -6.54 2.99 -11.09
CA ASN A 82 -5.57 4.09 -11.10
C ASN A 82 -4.39 3.72 -12.00
N ARG A 83 -4.60 3.74 -13.29
CA ARG A 83 -3.61 3.28 -14.27
C ARG A 83 -2.30 4.02 -14.25
N LYS A 84 -2.27 5.24 -13.73
CA LYS A 84 -1.05 6.03 -13.66
C LYS A 84 0.01 5.39 -12.75
N TYR A 85 -0.39 4.49 -11.86
CA TYR A 85 0.54 3.80 -10.98
C TYR A 85 1.08 2.49 -11.57
N ARG A 86 0.65 2.12 -12.77
CA ARG A 86 1.10 0.86 -13.39
C ARG A 86 2.61 0.80 -13.62
N GLU A 87 3.24 1.94 -13.81
CA GLU A 87 4.69 1.97 -14.00
C GLU A 87 5.47 1.51 -12.76
N LEU A 88 4.81 1.44 -11.61
CA LEU A 88 5.41 0.92 -10.39
C LEU A 88 5.43 -0.61 -10.36
N LEU A 89 4.66 -1.25 -11.22
CA LEU A 89 4.61 -2.71 -11.30
C LEU A 89 5.88 -3.23 -11.95
N PRO A 90 6.37 -4.42 -11.52
CA PRO A 90 7.54 -5.03 -12.18
C PRO A 90 7.25 -5.34 -13.64
N PRO A 91 8.29 -5.36 -14.50
CA PRO A 91 8.11 -5.75 -15.89
C PRO A 91 7.47 -7.14 -15.99
N GLY A 92 6.50 -7.27 -16.88
CA GLY A 92 5.82 -8.55 -17.10
C GLY A 92 4.64 -8.81 -16.20
N LEU A 93 4.44 -8.01 -15.14
CA LEU A 93 3.27 -8.18 -14.29
C LEU A 93 2.09 -7.40 -14.89
N MET A 94 1.03 -8.13 -15.21
CA MET A 94 -0.17 -7.56 -15.82
C MET A 94 -1.37 -7.78 -14.90
N ILE A 95 -2.13 -6.71 -14.68
CA ILE A 95 -3.38 -6.75 -13.91
C ILE A 95 -4.45 -5.87 -14.52
#